data_1e20da47b160950c9e06241d117eafbc
#
_entry.id   1e20da47b160950c9e06241d117eafbc
#
_cell.length_a   1.000
_cell.length_b   1.000
_cell.length_c   1.000
_cell.angle_alpha   90.00
_cell.angle_beta   90.00
_cell.angle_gamma   90.00
#
_symmetry.space_group_name_H-M   'P 1'
#
loop_
_entity.id
_entity.type
_entity.pdbx_description
1 polymer ?
#
loop_
_entity_poly.entity_id
_entity_poly.type
_entity_poly.pdbx_seq_one_letter_code
_entity_poly.pdbx_strand_id
1 'polypeptide(L)'
;MRILAFPQWDKLMSLLRGMARQSAADYAQRNIVRIIPKNGVAHLANYAANLLAVEGGKTTIIMPDIVPGKARDFMLRVTASGENELLFTGAEAFEGEEGALEPPGDGETVVYFFTETSSDVLLVARKVVERIET
;
A
#
# COMPACT_ATOMS: atom_id res chain seq x y z
N MET A 1 -5.88 24.98 -15.60
CA MET A 1 -5.42 23.59 -15.41
C MET A 1 -5.74 22.78 -16.65
N ARG A 2 -4.78 22.05 -17.14
CA ARG A 2 -4.97 21.24 -18.33
C ARG A 2 -5.62 19.92 -17.94
N ILE A 3 -6.72 19.59 -18.62
CA ILE A 3 -7.36 18.28 -18.45
C ILE A 3 -6.62 17.27 -19.33
N LEU A 4 -6.16 16.18 -18.71
CA LEU A 4 -5.47 15.13 -19.46
C LEU A 4 -6.47 14.31 -20.25
N ALA A 5 -6.14 14.07 -21.53
CA ALA A 5 -6.88 13.11 -22.35
C ALA A 5 -6.63 11.68 -21.84
N PHE A 6 -7.47 10.73 -22.20
CA PHE A 6 -7.41 9.36 -21.73
C PHE A 6 -6.03 8.70 -21.88
N PRO A 7 -5.35 8.78 -23.06
CA PRO A 7 -4.00 8.23 -23.17
C PRO A 7 -2.98 8.91 -22.27
N GLN A 8 -3.16 10.20 -22.01
CA GLN A 8 -2.30 10.94 -21.09
C GLN A 8 -2.53 10.52 -19.65
N TRP A 9 -3.77 10.19 -19.32
CA TRP A 9 -4.12 9.66 -18.00
C TRP A 9 -3.43 8.32 -17.73
N ASP A 10 -3.47 7.39 -18.68
CA ASP A 10 -2.80 6.10 -18.57
C ASP A 10 -1.29 6.28 -18.37
N LYS A 11 -0.67 7.21 -19.10
CA LYS A 11 0.75 7.54 -18.92
C LYS A 11 1.03 8.09 -17.54
N LEU A 12 0.17 8.97 -17.04
CA LEU A 12 0.31 9.54 -15.71
C LEU A 12 0.21 8.46 -14.64
N MET A 13 -0.78 7.58 -14.73
CA MET A 13 -0.95 6.48 -13.77
C MET A 13 0.24 5.52 -13.80
N SER A 14 0.76 5.20 -14.99
CA SER A 14 1.95 4.37 -15.13
C SER A 14 3.17 5.02 -14.48
N LEU A 15 3.34 6.33 -14.68
CA LEU A 15 4.41 7.10 -14.06
C LEU A 15 4.30 7.12 -12.55
N LEU A 16 3.10 7.35 -12.03
CA LEU A 16 2.86 7.36 -10.57
C LEU A 16 3.17 6.01 -9.94
N ARG A 17 2.80 4.91 -10.60
CA ARG A 17 3.15 3.56 -10.13
C ARG A 17 4.66 3.34 -10.15
N GLY A 18 5.34 3.83 -11.18
CA GLY A 18 6.80 3.78 -11.27
C GLY A 18 7.47 4.56 -10.17
N MET A 19 6.98 5.78 -9.89
CA MET A 19 7.49 6.63 -8.81
C MET A 19 7.25 5.98 -7.44
N ALA A 20 6.06 5.41 -7.23
CA ALA A 20 5.75 4.73 -5.97
C ALA A 20 6.67 3.53 -5.76
N ARG A 21 6.95 2.75 -6.80
CA ARG A 21 7.87 1.62 -6.71
C ARG A 21 9.30 2.07 -6.43
N GLN A 22 9.73 3.18 -7.04
CA GLN A 22 11.06 3.74 -6.82
C GLN A 22 11.19 4.24 -5.39
N SER A 23 10.20 4.97 -4.90
CA SER A 23 10.16 5.44 -3.52
C SER A 23 10.19 4.27 -2.52
N ALA A 24 9.42 3.22 -2.80
CA ALA A 24 9.40 2.03 -1.96
C ALA A 24 10.78 1.36 -1.90
N ALA A 25 11.48 1.26 -3.03
CA ALA A 25 12.82 0.71 -3.09
C ALA A 25 13.80 1.55 -2.27
N ASP A 26 13.71 2.88 -2.37
CA ASP A 26 14.53 3.81 -1.58
C ASP A 26 14.24 3.66 -0.09
N TYR A 27 12.99 3.57 0.30
CA TYR A 27 12.61 3.38 1.70
C TYR A 27 13.05 2.02 2.23
N ALA A 28 12.99 0.97 1.42
CA ALA A 28 13.47 -0.35 1.80
C ALA A 28 14.96 -0.35 2.11
N GLN A 29 15.74 0.51 1.46
CA GLN A 29 17.16 0.66 1.74
C GLN A 29 17.44 1.48 2.99
N ARG A 30 16.55 2.42 3.34
CA ARG A 30 16.75 3.37 4.43
C ARG A 30 16.03 3.00 5.71
N ASN A 31 14.82 2.42 5.59
CA ASN A 31 13.99 2.14 6.75
C ASN A 31 13.04 0.99 6.48
N ILE A 32 13.35 -0.16 7.04
CA ILE A 32 12.51 -1.35 6.98
C ILE A 32 11.90 -1.56 8.36
N VAL A 33 10.58 -1.64 8.43
CA VAL A 33 9.85 -1.82 9.68
C VAL A 33 9.06 -3.12 9.60
N ARG A 34 9.34 -4.05 10.51
CA ARG A 34 8.55 -5.27 10.66
C ARG A 34 7.38 -4.99 11.56
N ILE A 35 6.18 -5.22 11.03
CA ILE A 35 4.93 -4.96 11.77
C ILE A 35 4.49 -6.24 12.45
N ILE A 36 4.30 -6.16 13.76
CA ILE A 36 3.75 -7.26 14.55
C ILE A 36 2.35 -6.82 15.02
N PRO A 37 1.28 -7.40 14.46
CA PRO A 37 -0.08 -7.04 14.88
C PRO A 37 -0.30 -7.39 16.35
N LYS A 38 -1.06 -6.52 17.04
CA LYS A 38 -1.53 -6.77 18.40
C LYS A 38 -3.05 -6.75 18.38
N ASN A 39 -3.66 -7.84 18.81
CA ASN A 39 -5.13 -7.98 18.81
C ASN A 39 -5.75 -7.70 17.45
N GLY A 40 -5.10 -8.16 16.38
CA GLY A 40 -5.58 -7.96 15.01
C GLY A 40 -5.41 -6.55 14.47
N VAL A 41 -4.58 -5.72 15.10
CA VAL A 41 -4.33 -4.33 14.66
C VAL A 41 -2.86 -4.14 14.32
N ALA A 42 -2.60 -3.65 13.12
CA ALA A 42 -1.25 -3.35 12.62
C ALA A 42 -1.11 -1.85 12.37
N HIS A 43 -0.15 -1.23 13.04
CA HIS A 43 0.15 0.20 12.88
C HIS A 43 1.33 0.38 11.91
N LEU A 44 1.13 1.12 10.85
CA LEU A 44 2.15 1.35 9.84
C LEU A 44 3.01 2.56 10.18
N ALA A 45 4.25 2.53 9.72
CA ALA A 45 5.20 3.65 9.86
C ALA A 45 5.27 4.44 8.56
N ASN A 46 5.37 5.77 8.67
CA ASN A 46 5.55 6.66 7.52
C ASN A 46 7.00 6.60 7.02
N TYR A 47 7.19 6.89 5.74
CA TYR A 47 8.51 6.88 5.07
C TYR A 47 9.27 5.57 5.27
N ALA A 48 8.56 4.46 5.20
CA ALA A 48 9.11 3.14 5.48
C ALA A 48 8.58 2.08 4.52
N ALA A 49 9.35 1.01 4.43
CA ALA A 49 8.88 -0.25 3.88
C ALA A 49 8.36 -1.09 5.06
N ASN A 50 7.04 -1.18 5.20
CA ASN A 50 6.41 -1.95 6.26
C ASN A 50 6.25 -3.39 5.81
N LEU A 51 6.70 -4.35 6.61
CA LEU A 51 6.61 -5.78 6.30
C LEU A 51 5.64 -6.43 7.28
N LEU A 52 4.62 -7.09 6.75
CA LEU A 52 3.59 -7.75 7.54
C LEU A 52 3.37 -9.17 7.02
N ALA A 53 3.31 -10.13 7.93
CA ALA A 53 2.90 -11.49 7.62
C ALA A 53 1.54 -11.75 8.27
N VAL A 54 0.61 -12.32 7.51
CA VAL A 54 -0.74 -12.67 7.99
C VAL A 54 -1.00 -14.15 7.75
N GLU A 55 -1.58 -14.82 8.74
CA GLU A 55 -1.82 -16.27 8.73
C GLU A 55 -3.29 -16.61 9.00
N GLY A 56 -4.17 -15.96 8.27
CA GLY A 56 -5.62 -16.14 8.39
C GLY A 56 -6.26 -15.12 9.33
N GLY A 57 -7.56 -14.94 9.18
CA GLY A 57 -8.34 -14.03 10.01
C GLY A 57 -8.39 -12.61 9.46
N LYS A 58 -8.73 -11.69 10.35
CA LYS A 58 -8.92 -10.28 10.01
C LYS A 58 -7.86 -9.42 10.68
N THR A 59 -7.24 -8.53 9.90
CA THR A 59 -6.27 -7.56 10.41
C THR A 59 -6.72 -6.16 10.03
N THR A 60 -6.79 -5.26 11.01
CA THR A 60 -7.05 -3.85 10.77
C THR A 60 -5.73 -3.13 10.57
N ILE A 61 -5.61 -2.44 9.46
CA ILE A 61 -4.39 -1.70 9.09
C ILE A 61 -4.60 -0.24 9.42
N ILE A 62 -3.80 0.28 10.35
CA ILE A 62 -3.87 1.68 10.79
C ILE A 62 -2.77 2.47 10.08
N MET A 63 -3.19 3.52 9.39
CA MET A 63 -2.28 4.39 8.66
C MET A 63 -1.45 5.26 9.62
N PRO A 64 -0.24 5.70 9.21
CA PRO A 64 0.54 6.63 10.02
C PRO A 64 -0.22 7.92 10.30
N ASP A 65 0.09 8.56 11.42
CA ASP A 65 -0.54 9.82 11.82
C ASP A 65 -0.26 10.94 10.80
N ILE A 66 -1.23 11.85 10.65
CA ILE A 66 -1.07 13.03 9.84
C ILE A 66 -0.20 14.03 10.60
N VAL A 67 0.91 14.44 9.99
CA VAL A 67 1.78 15.47 10.54
C VAL A 67 1.61 16.73 9.68
N PRO A 68 1.19 17.87 10.24
CA PRO A 68 1.00 19.07 9.46
C PRO A 68 2.25 19.46 8.68
N GLY A 69 2.07 19.78 7.39
CA GLY A 69 3.16 20.17 6.50
C GLY A 69 3.99 19.01 5.96
N LYS A 70 3.64 17.76 6.30
CA LYS A 70 4.34 16.58 5.81
C LYS A 70 3.35 15.60 5.18
N ALA A 71 3.67 15.12 3.99
CA ALA A 71 2.87 14.07 3.33
C ALA A 71 3.17 12.71 3.95
N ARG A 72 2.18 11.82 3.89
CA ARG A 72 2.39 10.41 4.21
C ARG A 72 2.75 9.67 2.93
N ASP A 73 3.84 8.93 2.95
CA ASP A 73 4.33 8.20 1.80
C ASP A 73 5.07 6.95 2.30
N PHE A 74 4.52 5.77 2.02
CA PHE A 74 5.03 4.52 2.56
C PHE A 74 4.54 3.35 1.73
N MET A 75 5.10 2.19 1.96
CA MET A 75 4.61 0.96 1.37
C MET A 75 4.30 -0.07 2.46
N LEU A 76 3.47 -1.04 2.11
CA LEU A 76 3.18 -2.21 2.93
C LEU A 76 3.34 -3.46 2.07
N ARG A 77 4.24 -4.34 2.46
CA ARG A 77 4.37 -5.65 1.85
C ARG A 77 3.71 -6.68 2.77
N VAL A 78 2.71 -7.37 2.24
CA VAL A 78 1.99 -8.39 2.98
C VAL A 78 2.26 -9.75 2.38
N THR A 79 2.78 -10.66 3.20
CA THR A 79 2.93 -12.08 2.85
C THR A 79 1.81 -12.82 3.54
N ALA A 80 1.00 -13.54 2.77
CA ALA A 80 -0.22 -14.16 3.28
C ALA A 80 -0.18 -15.68 3.22
N SER A 81 -0.75 -16.28 4.24
CA SER A 81 -1.04 -17.71 4.31
C SER A 81 -2.48 -17.86 4.80
N GLY A 82 -3.26 -18.70 4.12
CA GLY A 82 -4.68 -18.89 4.43
C GLY A 82 -5.57 -17.77 3.91
N GLU A 83 -6.80 -17.75 4.36
CA GLU A 83 -7.75 -16.71 4.00
C GLU A 83 -7.63 -15.54 4.96
N ASN A 84 -7.41 -14.36 4.42
CA ASN A 84 -7.19 -13.15 5.19
C ASN A 84 -8.13 -12.04 4.75
N GLU A 85 -8.57 -11.25 5.70
CA GLU A 85 -9.28 -10.00 5.46
C GLU A 85 -8.42 -8.86 6.01
N LEU A 86 -8.17 -7.85 5.17
CA LEU A 86 -7.47 -6.65 5.58
C LEU A 86 -8.42 -5.46 5.53
N LEU A 87 -8.56 -4.77 6.64
CA LEU A 87 -9.36 -3.56 6.72
C LEU A 87 -8.43 -2.35 6.73
N PHE A 88 -8.35 -1.66 5.60
CA PHE A 88 -7.57 -0.43 5.48
C PHE A 88 -8.44 0.76 5.87
N THR A 89 -8.00 1.55 6.84
CA THR A 89 -8.73 2.73 7.30
C THR A 89 -8.10 3.98 6.72
N GLY A 90 -8.93 4.88 6.15
CA GLY A 90 -8.44 6.16 5.64
C GLY A 90 -7.65 6.10 4.35
N ALA A 91 -7.87 5.08 3.54
CA ALA A 91 -7.21 4.93 2.24
C ALA A 91 -8.23 4.71 1.13
N GLU A 92 -7.94 5.24 -0.04
CA GLU A 92 -8.76 5.07 -1.24
C GLU A 92 -7.88 4.59 -2.40
N ALA A 93 -8.47 3.81 -3.30
CA ALA A 93 -7.76 3.37 -4.49
C ALA A 93 -7.55 4.52 -5.47
N PHE A 94 -6.45 4.48 -6.23
CA PHE A 94 -6.33 5.35 -7.41
C PHE A 94 -7.46 5.04 -8.38
N GLU A 95 -7.91 6.05 -9.11
CA GLU A 95 -8.96 5.87 -10.13
C GLU A 95 -8.54 4.79 -11.14
N GLY A 96 -9.43 3.84 -11.41
CA GLY A 96 -9.13 2.69 -12.25
C GLY A 96 -8.46 1.54 -11.51
N GLU A 97 -8.21 1.67 -10.21
CA GLU A 97 -7.57 0.65 -9.38
C GLU A 97 -8.52 0.14 -8.29
N GLU A 98 -9.73 -0.25 -8.66
CA GLU A 98 -10.78 -0.63 -7.71
C GLU A 98 -10.38 -1.82 -6.82
N GLY A 99 -9.53 -2.70 -7.31
CA GLY A 99 -9.03 -3.83 -6.52
C GLY A 99 -7.83 -3.52 -5.63
N ALA A 100 -7.42 -2.25 -5.51
CA ALA A 100 -6.19 -1.90 -4.80
C ALA A 100 -6.23 -2.19 -3.29
N LEU A 101 -7.42 -2.27 -2.71
CA LEU A 101 -7.59 -2.55 -1.28
C LEU A 101 -7.91 -4.02 -0.98
N GLU A 102 -7.90 -4.88 -2.00
CA GLU A 102 -8.13 -6.30 -1.80
C GLU A 102 -6.98 -6.95 -1.02
N PRO A 103 -7.29 -7.91 -0.14
CA PRO A 103 -6.25 -8.65 0.56
C PRO A 103 -5.51 -9.59 -0.39
N PRO A 104 -4.30 -10.04 -0.01
CA PRO A 104 -3.61 -11.08 -0.76
C PRO A 104 -4.35 -12.41 -0.63
N GLY A 105 -4.28 -13.23 -1.69
CA GLY A 105 -4.74 -14.60 -1.63
C GLY A 105 -3.76 -15.49 -0.86
N ASP A 106 -4.17 -16.73 -0.61
CA ASP A 106 -3.32 -17.72 0.05
C ASP A 106 -2.03 -17.93 -0.75
N GLY A 107 -0.90 -17.81 -0.09
CA GLY A 107 0.42 -17.96 -0.69
C GLY A 107 0.89 -16.76 -1.51
N GLU A 108 0.14 -15.66 -1.53
CA GLU A 108 0.54 -14.46 -2.26
C GLU A 108 1.35 -13.50 -1.39
N THR A 109 2.27 -12.80 -2.03
CA THR A 109 2.92 -11.60 -1.47
C THR A 109 2.52 -10.41 -2.30
N VAL A 110 1.95 -9.41 -1.65
CA VAL A 110 1.40 -8.22 -2.30
C VAL A 110 2.05 -6.98 -1.71
N VAL A 111 2.37 -6.03 -2.57
CA VAL A 111 2.86 -4.72 -2.13
C VAL A 111 1.79 -3.68 -2.38
N TYR A 112 1.49 -2.90 -1.35
CA TYR A 112 0.59 -1.75 -1.41
C TYR A 112 1.43 -0.49 -1.30
N PHE A 113 1.24 0.42 -2.24
CA PHE A 113 1.94 1.71 -2.27
C PHE A 113 0.96 2.80 -1.88
N PHE A 114 1.29 3.56 -0.85
CA PHE A 114 0.43 4.62 -0.32
C PHE A 114 1.09 5.97 -0.51
N THR A 115 0.34 6.92 -1.03
CA THR A 115 0.79 8.29 -1.15
C THR A 115 -0.35 9.24 -0.81
N GLU A 116 -0.04 10.32 -0.09
CA GLU A 116 -1.00 11.32 0.31
C GLU A 116 -1.14 12.39 -0.75
N THR A 117 -2.39 12.76 -1.03
CA THR A 117 -2.70 13.85 -1.95
C THR A 117 -2.82 15.17 -1.20
N SER A 118 -2.94 16.29 -1.94
CA SER A 118 -3.15 17.60 -1.35
C SER A 118 -4.47 17.74 -0.59
N SER A 119 -5.38 16.78 -0.73
CA SER A 119 -6.67 16.75 -0.03
C SER A 119 -6.67 15.82 1.20
N ASP A 120 -5.50 15.47 1.72
CA ASP A 120 -5.33 14.61 2.89
C ASP A 120 -5.85 13.18 2.70
N VAL A 121 -6.07 12.78 1.47
CA VAL A 121 -6.49 11.42 1.13
C VAL A 121 -5.28 10.58 0.78
N LEU A 122 -5.17 9.41 1.39
CA LEU A 122 -4.18 8.42 0.99
C LEU A 122 -4.70 7.62 -0.19
N LEU A 123 -3.95 7.67 -1.27
CA LEU A 123 -4.23 6.84 -2.43
C LEU A 123 -3.36 5.59 -2.40
N VAL A 124 -3.91 4.49 -2.83
CA VAL A 124 -3.23 3.19 -2.80
C VAL A 124 -3.23 2.54 -4.17
N ALA A 125 -2.09 1.99 -4.53
CA ALA A 125 -1.94 1.08 -5.67
C ALA A 125 -1.43 -0.26 -5.13
N ARG A 126 -1.87 -1.36 -5.76
CA ARG A 126 -1.57 -2.72 -5.32
C ARG A 126 -0.85 -3.48 -6.42
N LYS A 127 0.14 -4.28 -6.04
CA LYS A 127 0.83 -5.15 -6.97
C LYS A 127 1.11 -6.50 -6.32
N VAL A 128 0.71 -7.59 -6.99
CA VAL A 128 1.13 -8.93 -6.60
C VAL A 128 2.58 -9.11 -7.05
N VAL A 129 3.48 -9.37 -6.11
CA VAL A 129 4.91 -9.53 -6.41
C VAL A 129 5.34 -10.98 -6.42
N GLU A 130 4.63 -11.84 -5.70
CA GLU A 130 4.94 -13.26 -5.65
C GLU A 130 3.69 -14.08 -5.35
N ARG A 131 3.57 -15.22 -6.03
CA ARG A 131 2.56 -16.23 -5.74
C ARG A 131 3.26 -17.57 -5.65
N ILE A 132 3.07 -18.25 -4.52
CA ILE A 132 3.59 -19.60 -4.33
C ILE A 132 2.58 -20.56 -4.94
N GLU A 133 2.97 -21.19 -6.05
CA GLU A 133 2.17 -22.23 -6.68
C GLU A 133 2.49 -23.59 -6.03
N THR A 134 1.45 -24.25 -5.61
CA THR A 134 1.55 -25.62 -5.06
C THR A 134 1.00 -26.63 -6.04
#